data_9571833aabb87f506b3cbdb2f7af63f8
#
_entry.id   9571833aabb87f506b3cbdb2f7af63f8
#
_cell.length_a   1.000
_cell.length_b   1.000
_cell.length_c   1.000
_cell.angle_alpha   90.00
_cell.angle_beta   90.00
_cell.angle_gamma   90.00
#
_symmetry.space_group_name_H-M   'P 1'
#
loop_
_entity.id
_entity.type
_entity.pdbx_description
1 polymer ?
#
loop_
_entity_poly.entity_id
_entity_poly.type
_entity_poly.pdbx_seq_one_letter_code
_entity_poly.pdbx_strand_id
1 'polypeptide(L)'
;MNSYDKTTPESVIQSDLILMVSKIFATDLTIWRNNTGAAFDREGRMIKFGVKGQADISGIMKPLGTRIEIEVKRPGGKQRPEQKQYGQMIKDHGGVYLLCDGDIIKQVIEPLRERLERDRKVIR
;
A
#
# COMPACT_ATOMS: atom_id res chain seq x y z
N MET A 1 12.18 6.79 15.35
CA MET A 1 10.97 5.97 15.31
C MET A 1 9.74 6.83 15.25
N ASN A 2 8.82 6.52 14.39
CA ASN A 2 7.63 7.34 14.20
C ASN A 2 6.64 7.14 15.35
N SER A 3 6.18 8.25 15.92
CA SER A 3 5.19 8.24 16.98
C SER A 3 3.87 8.71 16.41
N TYR A 4 3.16 7.82 15.75
CA TYR A 4 1.83 8.11 15.23
C TYR A 4 0.79 7.84 16.31
N ASP A 5 -0.27 8.62 16.30
CA ASP A 5 -1.41 8.44 17.17
C ASP A 5 -2.72 8.59 16.38
N LYS A 6 -3.84 8.55 17.09
CA LYS A 6 -5.17 8.63 16.45
C LYS A 6 -5.42 9.94 15.72
N THR A 7 -4.64 10.98 15.99
CA THR A 7 -4.80 12.30 15.37
C THR A 7 -3.88 12.48 14.16
N THR A 8 -2.91 11.58 13.98
CA THR A 8 -1.99 11.67 12.84
C THR A 8 -2.76 11.43 11.54
N PRO A 9 -2.71 12.37 10.57
CA PRO A 9 -3.36 12.14 9.28
C PRO A 9 -2.75 10.95 8.55
N GLU A 10 -3.59 10.14 7.92
CA GLU A 10 -3.10 8.99 7.14
C GLU A 10 -2.15 9.42 6.03
N SER A 11 -2.36 10.61 5.45
CA SER A 11 -1.47 11.14 4.41
C SER A 11 -0.04 11.35 4.89
N VAL A 12 0.16 11.67 6.16
CA VAL A 12 1.50 11.81 6.77
C VAL A 12 2.17 10.45 6.85
N ILE A 13 1.45 9.45 7.32
CA ILE A 13 1.97 8.08 7.40
C ILE A 13 2.32 7.56 6.01
N GLN A 14 1.46 7.82 5.02
CA GLN A 14 1.71 7.45 3.63
C GLN A 14 3.01 8.07 3.09
N SER A 15 3.21 9.36 3.35
CA SER A 15 4.41 10.07 2.90
C SER A 15 5.67 9.49 3.52
N ASP A 16 5.65 9.24 4.82
CA ASP A 16 6.77 8.65 5.54
C ASP A 16 7.08 7.24 5.03
N LEU A 17 6.04 6.46 4.80
CA LEU A 17 6.16 5.10 4.29
C LEU A 17 6.79 5.09 2.90
N ILE A 18 6.30 5.91 1.99
CA ILE A 18 6.83 5.99 0.62
C ILE A 18 8.31 6.37 0.66
N LEU A 19 8.66 7.35 1.47
CA LEU A 19 10.04 7.81 1.59
C LEU A 19 10.95 6.69 2.10
N MET A 20 10.54 6.01 3.16
CA MET A 20 11.32 4.95 3.78
C MET A 20 11.49 3.75 2.85
N VAL A 21 10.41 3.29 2.23
CA VAL A 21 10.45 2.17 1.29
C VAL A 21 11.32 2.50 0.09
N SER A 22 11.18 3.69 -0.48
CA SER A 22 11.97 4.11 -1.63
C SER A 22 13.46 4.15 -1.32
N LYS A 23 13.82 4.56 -0.11
CA LYS A 23 15.22 4.58 0.34
C LYS A 23 15.79 3.19 0.55
N ILE A 24 15.03 2.33 1.23
CA ILE A 24 15.52 1.00 1.64
C ILE A 24 15.61 0.06 0.45
N PHE A 25 14.60 0.04 -0.40
CA PHE A 25 14.53 -0.92 -1.52
C PHE A 25 15.11 -0.37 -2.82
N ALA A 26 15.27 0.94 -2.92
CA ALA A 26 15.86 1.61 -4.10
C ALA A 26 15.22 1.10 -5.40
N THR A 27 16.01 0.54 -6.32
CA THR A 27 15.51 0.10 -7.63
C THR A 27 14.78 -1.26 -7.59
N ASP A 28 14.81 -1.97 -6.47
CA ASP A 28 14.15 -3.27 -6.36
C ASP A 28 12.63 -3.14 -6.25
N LEU A 29 12.14 -1.99 -5.80
CA LEU A 29 10.73 -1.75 -5.59
C LEU A 29 10.37 -0.32 -6.00
N THR A 30 9.39 -0.19 -6.87
CA THR A 30 8.81 1.10 -7.23
C THR A 30 7.41 1.17 -6.64
N ILE A 31 7.14 2.20 -5.84
CA ILE A 31 5.82 2.41 -5.27
C ILE A 31 5.30 3.80 -5.58
N TRP A 32 3.99 3.96 -5.53
CA TRP A 32 3.33 5.23 -5.77
C TRP A 32 2.02 5.32 -5.00
N ARG A 33 1.58 6.55 -4.76
CA ARG A 33 0.29 6.80 -4.10
C ARG A 33 -0.82 6.70 -5.14
N ASN A 34 -1.89 6.00 -4.78
CA ASN A 34 -3.07 5.91 -5.63
C ASN A 34 -3.95 7.13 -5.46
N ASN A 35 -4.49 7.61 -6.56
CA ASN A 35 -5.44 8.70 -6.57
C ASN A 35 -6.82 8.15 -6.84
N THR A 36 -7.56 7.88 -5.78
CA THR A 36 -8.94 7.40 -5.86
C THR A 36 -9.86 8.46 -5.29
N GLY A 37 -11.12 8.50 -5.74
CA GLY A 37 -12.06 9.44 -5.19
C GLY A 37 -13.22 9.72 -6.12
N ALA A 38 -13.69 10.97 -6.07
CA ALA A 38 -14.81 11.44 -6.87
C ALA A 38 -14.58 12.88 -7.31
N ALA A 39 -15.11 13.22 -8.46
CA ALA A 39 -15.10 14.57 -8.98
C ALA A 39 -16.46 14.87 -9.63
N PHE A 40 -16.74 16.13 -9.91
CA PHE A 40 -17.97 16.52 -10.59
C PHE A 40 -17.64 16.86 -12.04
N ASP A 41 -18.50 16.40 -12.97
CA ASP A 41 -18.38 16.79 -14.37
C ASP A 41 -18.96 18.19 -14.58
N ARG A 42 -18.96 18.66 -15.84
CA ARG A 42 -19.46 19.99 -16.18
C ARG A 42 -20.95 20.18 -15.89
N GLU A 43 -21.71 19.08 -15.89
CA GLU A 43 -23.15 19.10 -15.59
C GLU A 43 -23.44 18.91 -14.11
N GLY A 44 -22.41 18.88 -13.25
CA GLY A 44 -22.59 18.72 -11.81
C GLY A 44 -22.81 17.27 -11.36
N ARG A 45 -22.63 16.29 -12.25
CA ARG A 45 -22.77 14.87 -11.90
C ARG A 45 -21.50 14.37 -11.23
N MET A 46 -21.66 13.55 -10.19
CA MET A 46 -20.52 12.96 -9.50
C MET A 46 -19.93 11.81 -10.31
N ILE A 47 -18.62 11.87 -10.55
CA ILE A 47 -17.86 10.83 -11.21
C ILE A 47 -16.92 10.21 -10.19
N LYS A 48 -17.07 8.91 -9.94
CA LYS A 48 -16.15 8.16 -9.08
C LYS A 48 -15.06 7.54 -9.94
N PHE A 49 -13.83 7.56 -9.45
CA PHE A 49 -12.68 6.97 -10.12
C PHE A 49 -11.87 6.12 -9.16
N GLY A 50 -11.06 5.21 -9.73
CA GLY A 50 -10.31 4.23 -8.99
C GLY A 50 -11.09 2.93 -8.81
N VAL A 51 -10.46 1.95 -8.20
CA VAL A 51 -11.05 0.64 -7.91
C VAL A 51 -11.63 0.67 -6.51
N LYS A 52 -12.85 0.19 -6.36
CA LYS A 52 -13.52 0.15 -5.05
C LYS A 52 -12.69 -0.63 -4.04
N GLY A 53 -12.41 -0.03 -2.90
CA GLY A 53 -11.61 -0.63 -1.85
C GLY A 53 -10.11 -0.65 -2.13
N GLN A 54 -9.66 0.00 -3.22
CA GLN A 54 -8.25 0.05 -3.60
C GLN A 54 -7.38 0.56 -2.46
N ALA A 55 -6.18 -0.02 -2.33
CA ALA A 55 -5.20 0.41 -1.34
C ALA A 55 -4.69 1.82 -1.62
N ASP A 56 -4.16 2.47 -0.60
CA ASP A 56 -3.61 3.82 -0.71
C ASP A 56 -2.35 3.89 -1.57
N ILE A 57 -1.56 2.83 -1.56
CA ILE A 57 -0.25 2.76 -2.20
C ILE A 57 -0.17 1.47 -3.00
N SER A 58 0.31 1.58 -4.23
CA SER A 58 0.59 0.44 -5.09
C SER A 58 2.07 0.39 -5.45
N GLY A 59 2.54 -0.78 -5.85
CA GLY A 59 3.91 -0.94 -6.27
C GLY A 59 4.14 -2.19 -7.09
N ILE A 60 5.37 -2.27 -7.59
CA ILE A 60 5.85 -3.43 -8.33
C ILE A 60 7.27 -3.76 -7.89
N MET A 61 7.54 -5.01 -7.61
CA MET A 61 8.80 -5.45 -7.00
C MET A 61 9.51 -6.47 -7.86
N LYS A 62 10.82 -6.25 -8.03
CA LYS A 62 11.72 -7.22 -8.67
C LYS A 62 11.81 -8.49 -7.82
N PRO A 63 12.27 -9.62 -8.40
CA PRO A 63 12.58 -9.83 -9.83
C PRO A 63 11.37 -10.28 -10.63
N LEU A 64 10.25 -10.61 -9.99
CA LEU A 64 9.10 -11.27 -10.64
C LEU A 64 8.00 -10.30 -11.08
N GLY A 65 8.15 -9.00 -10.80
CA GLY A 65 7.06 -8.04 -11.04
C GLY A 65 5.93 -8.22 -10.05
N THR A 66 6.23 -8.60 -8.83
CA THR A 66 5.24 -8.86 -7.80
C THR A 66 4.45 -7.60 -7.48
N ARG A 67 3.13 -7.69 -7.53
CA ARG A 67 2.24 -6.59 -7.17
C ARG A 67 2.27 -6.34 -5.67
N ILE A 68 2.52 -5.09 -5.29
CA ILE A 68 2.52 -4.66 -3.90
C ILE A 68 1.37 -3.69 -3.70
N GLU A 69 0.56 -3.91 -2.66
CA GLU A 69 -0.54 -3.02 -2.29
C GLU A 69 -0.47 -2.78 -0.80
N ILE A 70 -0.51 -1.51 -0.39
CA ILE A 70 -0.39 -1.14 1.02
C ILE A 70 -1.53 -0.22 1.40
N GLU A 71 -2.33 -0.67 2.35
CA GLU A 71 -3.40 0.13 2.94
C GLU A 71 -2.85 0.80 4.20
N VAL A 72 -3.08 2.11 4.34
CA VAL A 72 -2.60 2.88 5.49
C VAL A 72 -3.79 3.32 6.34
N LYS A 73 -3.69 3.06 7.61
CA LYS A 73 -4.63 3.53 8.61
C LYS A 73 -3.88 4.25 9.72
N ARG A 74 -4.49 5.27 10.32
CA ARG A 74 -3.96 5.81 11.56
C ARG A 74 -4.15 4.79 12.67
N PRO A 75 -3.37 4.86 13.76
CA PRO A 75 -3.55 3.94 14.88
C PRO A 75 -5.00 3.90 15.36
N GLY A 76 -5.53 2.69 15.49
CA GLY A 76 -6.92 2.46 15.87
C GLY A 76 -7.92 2.48 14.72
N GLY A 77 -7.48 2.85 13.52
CA GLY A 77 -8.34 2.82 12.34
C GLY A 77 -8.63 1.39 11.89
N LYS A 78 -9.77 1.20 11.23
CA LYS A 78 -10.20 -0.12 10.78
C LYS A 78 -10.46 -0.13 9.28
N GLN A 79 -10.15 -1.25 8.65
CA GLN A 79 -10.49 -1.47 7.25
C GLN A 79 -12.00 -1.60 7.08
N ARG A 80 -12.50 -1.04 5.98
CA ARG A 80 -13.88 -1.26 5.54
C ARG A 80 -13.97 -2.62 4.83
N PRO A 81 -15.18 -3.21 4.74
CA PRO A 81 -15.35 -4.51 4.07
C PRO A 81 -14.79 -4.55 2.64
N GLU A 82 -15.02 -3.51 1.84
CA GLU A 82 -14.52 -3.45 0.47
C GLU A 82 -12.99 -3.39 0.40
N GLN A 83 -12.34 -2.81 1.41
CA GLN A 83 -10.88 -2.81 1.49
C GLN A 83 -10.35 -4.20 1.78
N LYS A 84 -11.02 -4.95 2.67
CA LYS A 84 -10.64 -6.34 2.96
C LYS A 84 -10.82 -7.23 1.73
N GLN A 85 -11.89 -7.04 0.98
CA GLN A 85 -12.15 -7.78 -0.26
C GLN A 85 -11.08 -7.50 -1.30
N TYR A 86 -10.70 -6.24 -1.46
CA TYR A 86 -9.62 -5.85 -2.36
C TYR A 86 -8.30 -6.53 -1.97
N GLY A 87 -7.97 -6.50 -0.68
CA GLY A 87 -6.75 -7.14 -0.18
C GLY A 87 -6.75 -8.64 -0.44
N GLN A 88 -7.87 -9.31 -0.23
CA GLN A 88 -7.97 -10.73 -0.49
C GLN A 88 -7.80 -11.04 -1.98
N MET A 89 -8.38 -10.24 -2.85
CA MET A 89 -8.22 -10.38 -4.29
C MET A 89 -6.74 -10.27 -4.69
N ILE A 90 -6.01 -9.31 -4.14
CA ILE A 90 -4.58 -9.16 -4.40
C ILE A 90 -3.81 -10.42 -3.98
N LYS A 91 -4.10 -10.94 -2.79
CA LYS A 91 -3.45 -12.15 -2.29
C LYS A 91 -3.77 -13.38 -3.15
N ASP A 92 -5.03 -13.49 -3.58
CA ASP A 92 -5.47 -14.62 -4.42
C ASP A 92 -4.75 -14.64 -5.77
N HIS A 93 -4.33 -13.49 -6.26
CA HIS A 93 -3.55 -13.37 -7.49
C HIS A 93 -2.05 -13.49 -7.28
N GLY A 94 -1.61 -13.76 -6.06
CA GLY A 94 -0.18 -13.91 -5.75
C GLY A 94 0.55 -12.63 -5.40
N GLY A 95 -0.17 -11.53 -5.26
CA GLY A 95 0.41 -10.26 -4.83
C GLY A 95 0.59 -10.17 -3.33
N VAL A 96 1.21 -9.09 -2.89
CA VAL A 96 1.41 -8.76 -1.48
C VAL A 96 0.44 -7.65 -1.10
N TYR A 97 -0.35 -7.89 -0.06
CA TYR A 97 -1.22 -6.88 0.51
C TYR A 97 -0.86 -6.66 1.98
N LEU A 98 -0.54 -5.42 2.33
CA LEU A 98 -0.10 -5.07 3.68
C LEU A 98 -1.00 -3.98 4.26
N LEU A 99 -1.26 -4.08 5.56
CA LEU A 99 -1.94 -3.05 6.32
C LEU A 99 -0.91 -2.39 7.24
N CYS A 100 -0.76 -1.08 7.14
CA CYS A 100 0.11 -0.31 8.01
C CYS A 100 -0.74 0.65 8.84
N ASP A 101 -0.76 0.44 10.14
CA ASP A 101 -1.50 1.29 11.08
C ASP A 101 -0.60 1.90 12.17
N GLY A 102 0.71 1.90 11.96
CA GLY A 102 1.61 2.56 12.90
C GLY A 102 3.08 2.21 12.75
N ASP A 103 3.44 0.94 12.64
CA ASP A 103 4.84 0.52 12.61
C ASP A 103 5.26 0.15 11.20
N ILE A 104 5.84 1.11 10.49
CA ILE A 104 6.23 0.94 9.10
C ILE A 104 7.28 -0.18 8.96
N ILE A 105 8.26 -0.23 9.85
CA ILE A 105 9.32 -1.24 9.75
C ILE A 105 8.74 -2.64 9.89
N LYS A 106 7.96 -2.85 10.94
CA LYS A 106 7.40 -4.18 11.24
C LYS A 106 6.31 -4.60 10.27
N GLN A 107 5.47 -3.66 9.86
CA GLN A 107 4.29 -3.95 9.05
C GLN A 107 4.54 -3.89 7.55
N VAL A 108 5.59 -3.22 7.11
CA VAL A 108 5.87 -2.99 5.69
C VAL A 108 7.27 -3.45 5.29
N ILE A 109 8.30 -2.91 5.94
CA ILE A 109 9.69 -3.17 5.53
C ILE A 109 10.07 -4.65 5.68
N GLU A 110 9.82 -5.23 6.85
CA GLU A 110 10.17 -6.62 7.11
C GLU A 110 9.43 -7.60 6.18
N PRO A 111 8.10 -7.51 6.02
CA PRO A 111 7.39 -8.40 5.08
C PRO A 111 7.85 -8.25 3.64
N LEU A 112 8.13 -7.03 3.17
CA LEU A 112 8.61 -6.81 1.81
C LEU A 112 10.00 -7.38 1.59
N ARG A 113 10.88 -7.23 2.58
CA ARG A 113 12.23 -7.80 2.52
C ARG A 113 12.18 -9.32 2.41
N GLU A 114 11.35 -9.96 3.23
CA GLU A 114 11.16 -11.41 3.19
C GLU A 114 10.64 -11.87 1.83
N ARG A 115 9.67 -11.15 1.27
CA ARG A 115 9.11 -11.50 -0.04
C ARG A 115 10.15 -11.32 -1.15
N LEU A 116 10.93 -10.25 -1.12
CA LEU A 116 11.98 -10.01 -2.09
C LEU A 116 13.02 -11.12 -2.07
N GLU A 117 13.46 -11.53 -0.90
CA GLU A 117 14.42 -12.63 -0.74
C GLU A 117 13.86 -13.95 -1.26
N ARG A 118 12.60 -14.24 -0.95
CA ARG A 118 11.92 -15.43 -1.44
C ARG A 118 11.83 -15.45 -2.97
N ASP A 119 11.42 -14.34 -3.55
CA ASP A 119 11.23 -14.23 -4.99
C ASP A 119 12.56 -14.34 -5.74
N ARG A 120 13.65 -13.83 -5.18
CA ARG A 120 14.99 -13.95 -5.75
C ARG A 120 15.44 -15.40 -5.88
N LYS A 121 15.01 -16.26 -4.98
CA LYS A 121 15.38 -17.69 -5.01
C LYS A 121 14.65 -18.43 -6.12
N VAL A 122 13.48 -17.98 -6.53
CA VAL A 122 12.65 -18.65 -7.53
C VAL A 122 13.28 -18.62 -8.91
N ILE A 123 14.04 -17.58 -9.25
CA ILE A 123 14.60 -17.39 -10.59
C ILE A 123 16.03 -17.96 -10.76
N ARG A 124 16.51 -18.67 -9.80
CA ARG A 124 17.83 -19.31 -9.89
C ARG A 124 17.80 -20.61 -10.65
#